data_4a77dd8007a9681c5aef301d427d1429
#
_entry.id   4a77dd8007a9681c5aef301d427d1429
#
_cell.length_a   1.000
_cell.length_b   1.000
_cell.length_c   1.000
_cell.angle_alpha   90.00
_cell.angle_beta   90.00
_cell.angle_gamma   90.00
#
_symmetry.space_group_name_H-M   'P 1'
#
loop_
_entity.id
_entity.type
_entity.pdbx_description
1 polymer ?
#
loop_
_entity_poly.entity_id
_entity_poly.type
_entity_poly.pdbx_seq_one_letter_code
_entity_poly.pdbx_strand_id
1 'polypeptide(L)'
;MNGPTGTETTLGFELAAFKAFDRPNEVVADARTWSRYVGLIATDTDAVTSYVQTHELNLDFLPGDRDKWLALQEIREKTNTDRHVFVGLSSDDRMAAEHTGWEFVPVEEAAEKAGWALTDHTTRNSGFLGRIRDWF
;
A
#
# COMPACT_ATOMS: atom_id res chain seq x y z
N MET A 1 17.70 4.16 -18.64
CA MET A 1 17.34 3.96 -18.12
C MET A 1 16.82 3.97 -17.50
N ASN A 2 16.66 4.20 -17.26
CA ASN A 2 16.16 4.18 -16.65
C ASN A 2 15.38 4.02 -16.20
N GLY A 3 16.12 3.78 -16.03
CA GLY A 3 14.93 3.09 -15.78
C GLY A 3 14.10 3.75 -14.72
N PRO A 4 12.91 4.03 -15.05
CA PRO A 4 12.05 4.71 -14.11
C PRO A 4 11.97 3.96 -12.79
N THR A 5 12.19 4.69 -11.74
CA THR A 5 12.18 4.10 -10.42
C THR A 5 10.82 3.56 -10.03
N GLY A 6 9.75 4.08 -10.65
CA GLY A 6 8.42 3.62 -10.31
C GLY A 6 8.22 2.14 -10.54
N THR A 7 8.87 1.61 -11.57
CA THR A 7 8.70 0.20 -11.89
C THR A 7 9.48 -0.71 -10.96
N GLU A 8 10.28 -0.12 -10.09
CA GLU A 8 11.09 -0.90 -9.17
C GLU A 8 10.50 -0.99 -7.77
N THR A 9 9.26 -0.64 -7.58
CA THR A 9 8.63 -0.61 -6.27
C THR A 9 7.47 -1.60 -6.18
N THR A 10 7.43 -2.33 -5.08
CA THR A 10 6.28 -3.13 -4.69
C THR A 10 5.59 -2.39 -3.56
N LEU A 11 4.31 -2.08 -3.74
CA LEU A 11 3.56 -1.31 -2.77
C LEU A 11 2.46 -2.17 -2.17
N GLY A 12 2.51 -2.35 -0.86
CA GLY A 12 1.49 -3.11 -0.15
C GLY A 12 0.78 -2.23 0.86
N PHE A 13 -0.52 -2.45 0.99
CA PHE A 13 -1.33 -1.73 1.97
C PHE A 13 -1.91 -2.72 2.96
N GLU A 14 -1.84 -2.39 4.24
CA GLU A 14 -2.60 -3.14 5.22
C GLU A 14 -4.07 -2.79 5.02
N LEU A 15 -4.96 -3.77 5.16
CA LEU A 15 -6.36 -3.55 4.80
C LEU A 15 -7.00 -2.42 5.60
N ALA A 16 -6.77 -2.37 6.92
CA ALA A 16 -7.38 -1.31 7.72
C ALA A 16 -6.88 0.06 7.28
N ALA A 17 -5.61 0.15 6.91
CA ALA A 17 -5.08 1.40 6.40
C ALA A 17 -5.71 1.76 5.07
N PHE A 18 -5.86 0.77 4.21
CA PHE A 18 -6.42 1.03 2.89
C PHE A 18 -7.87 1.48 2.97
N LYS A 19 -8.61 0.98 3.95
CA LYS A 19 -9.99 1.38 4.14
C LYS A 19 -10.15 2.83 4.54
N ALA A 20 -9.07 3.47 4.96
CA ALA A 20 -9.13 4.88 5.32
C ALA A 20 -9.19 5.79 4.10
N PHE A 21 -8.87 5.27 2.93
CA PHE A 21 -8.92 6.11 1.73
C PHE A 21 -10.34 6.31 1.25
N ASP A 22 -10.64 7.54 0.87
CA ASP A 22 -11.97 7.89 0.38
C ASP A 22 -12.26 7.27 -0.97
N ARG A 23 -11.23 7.15 -1.80
CA ARG A 23 -11.40 6.67 -3.18
C ARG A 23 -10.38 5.58 -3.47
N PRO A 24 -10.63 4.37 -2.99
CA PRO A 24 -9.64 3.31 -3.13
C PRO A 24 -9.26 2.99 -4.58
N ASN A 25 -10.21 3.10 -5.50
CA ASN A 25 -9.90 2.82 -6.89
C ASN A 25 -8.93 3.83 -7.46
N GLU A 26 -9.06 5.09 -7.06
CA GLU A 26 -8.13 6.10 -7.52
C GLU A 26 -6.75 5.91 -6.93
N VAL A 27 -6.70 5.46 -5.67
CA VAL A 27 -5.41 5.18 -5.04
C VAL A 27 -4.68 4.10 -5.81
N VAL A 28 -5.37 3.02 -6.15
CA VAL A 28 -4.74 1.93 -6.90
C VAL A 28 -4.29 2.41 -8.28
N ALA A 29 -5.15 3.15 -8.97
CA ALA A 29 -4.81 3.62 -10.31
C ALA A 29 -3.59 4.54 -10.27
N ASP A 30 -3.55 5.44 -9.29
CA ASP A 30 -2.41 6.33 -9.17
C ASP A 30 -1.14 5.56 -8.80
N ALA A 31 -1.24 4.65 -7.84
CA ALA A 31 -0.10 3.89 -7.40
C ALA A 31 0.51 3.07 -8.54
N ARG A 32 -0.33 2.57 -9.44
CA ARG A 32 0.16 1.78 -10.56
C ARG A 32 0.97 2.58 -11.55
N THR A 33 0.85 3.89 -11.52
CA THR A 33 1.66 4.71 -12.43
C THR A 33 3.12 4.78 -11.99
N TRP A 34 3.40 4.46 -10.72
CA TRP A 34 4.76 4.54 -10.22
C TRP A 34 5.18 3.34 -9.39
N SER A 35 4.40 2.27 -9.41
CA SER A 35 4.76 1.02 -8.72
C SER A 35 4.56 -0.15 -9.67
N ARG A 36 5.45 -1.12 -9.57
CA ARG A 36 5.33 -2.30 -10.40
C ARG A 36 4.22 -3.22 -9.91
N TYR A 37 4.14 -3.42 -8.60
CA TYR A 37 3.13 -4.29 -8.01
C TYR A 37 2.41 -3.55 -6.91
N VAL A 38 1.09 -3.71 -6.84
CA VAL A 38 0.26 -3.09 -5.82
C VAL A 38 -0.68 -4.15 -5.26
N GLY A 39 -0.75 -4.27 -3.94
CA GLY A 39 -1.60 -5.27 -3.35
C GLY A 39 -1.99 -4.96 -1.91
N LEU A 40 -2.79 -5.83 -1.34
CA LEU A 40 -3.26 -5.72 0.04
C LEU A 40 -2.67 -6.83 0.89
N ILE A 41 -2.46 -6.52 2.16
CA ILE A 41 -1.93 -7.44 3.13
C ILE A 41 -2.75 -7.32 4.40
N ALA A 42 -3.20 -8.47 4.91
CA ALA A 42 -3.97 -8.48 6.16
C ALA A 42 -4.02 -9.91 6.67
N THR A 43 -4.41 -10.05 7.92
CA THR A 43 -4.54 -11.37 8.50
C THR A 43 -5.87 -12.02 8.11
N ASP A 44 -6.92 -11.21 7.97
CA ASP A 44 -8.25 -11.74 7.65
C ASP A 44 -8.47 -11.78 6.15
N THR A 45 -8.28 -12.96 5.58
CA THR A 45 -8.39 -13.15 4.15
C THR A 45 -9.80 -12.90 3.63
N ASP A 46 -10.80 -13.29 4.40
CA ASP A 46 -12.18 -13.08 3.97
C ASP A 46 -12.51 -11.60 3.88
N ALA A 47 -12.03 -10.82 4.84
CA ALA A 47 -12.26 -9.39 4.81
C ALA A 47 -11.61 -8.75 3.59
N VAL A 48 -10.41 -9.19 3.23
CA VAL A 48 -9.73 -8.69 2.05
C VAL A 48 -10.52 -9.03 0.80
N THR A 49 -10.93 -10.27 0.69
CA THR A 49 -11.66 -10.72 -0.50
C THR A 49 -12.95 -9.93 -0.68
N SER A 50 -13.70 -9.75 0.42
CA SER A 50 -14.94 -8.99 0.35
C SER A 50 -14.69 -7.54 -0.06
N TYR A 51 -13.67 -6.94 0.49
CA TYR A 51 -13.38 -5.55 0.19
C TYR A 51 -12.98 -5.38 -1.28
N VAL A 52 -12.12 -6.27 -1.76
CA VAL A 52 -11.66 -6.22 -3.15
C VAL A 52 -12.83 -6.40 -4.11
N GLN A 53 -13.73 -7.32 -3.81
CA GLN A 53 -14.89 -7.55 -4.67
C GLN A 53 -15.86 -6.38 -4.64
N THR A 54 -16.11 -5.84 -3.46
CA THR A 54 -17.04 -4.72 -3.31
C THR A 54 -16.58 -3.51 -4.11
N HIS A 55 -15.30 -3.24 -4.11
CA HIS A 55 -14.76 -2.07 -4.79
C HIS A 55 -14.19 -2.37 -6.15
N GLU A 56 -14.25 -3.64 -6.56
CA GLU A 56 -13.77 -4.06 -7.88
C GLU A 56 -12.33 -3.63 -8.11
N LEU A 57 -11.49 -3.93 -7.13
CA LEU A 57 -10.10 -3.55 -7.21
C LEU A 57 -9.30 -4.56 -8.01
N ASN A 58 -8.35 -4.06 -8.79
CA ASN A 58 -7.46 -4.91 -9.56
C ASN A 58 -6.07 -4.85 -8.95
N LEU A 59 -5.74 -5.87 -8.18
CA LEU A 59 -4.50 -5.89 -7.41
C LEU A 59 -3.61 -7.03 -7.86
N ASP A 60 -2.31 -6.85 -7.65
CA ASP A 60 -1.33 -7.82 -8.08
C ASP A 60 -1.11 -8.94 -7.07
N PHE A 61 -1.37 -8.68 -5.80
CA PHE A 61 -1.22 -9.72 -4.79
C PHE A 61 -2.18 -9.50 -3.64
N LEU A 62 -2.52 -10.60 -2.99
CA LEU A 62 -3.39 -10.63 -1.82
C LEU A 62 -2.73 -11.55 -0.80
N PRO A 63 -3.13 -11.45 0.47
CA PRO A 63 -2.39 -12.13 1.54
C PRO A 63 -2.49 -13.65 1.57
N GLY A 64 -3.51 -14.23 0.99
CA GLY A 64 -3.69 -15.66 1.12
C GLY A 64 -4.09 -16.04 2.54
N ASP A 65 -3.74 -17.23 2.98
CA ASP A 65 -4.13 -17.73 4.31
C ASP A 65 -3.07 -17.52 5.36
N ARG A 66 -2.14 -16.62 5.13
CA ARG A 66 -1.02 -16.43 6.04
C ARG A 66 -1.22 -15.21 6.90
N ASP A 67 -0.54 -15.20 8.05
CA ASP A 67 -0.54 -13.98 8.83
C ASP A 67 0.27 -12.91 8.10
N LYS A 68 0.18 -11.71 8.62
CA LYS A 68 0.76 -10.53 7.99
C LYS A 68 2.26 -10.67 7.79
N TRP A 69 2.96 -11.18 8.80
CA TRP A 69 4.41 -11.30 8.72
C TRP A 69 4.85 -12.25 7.62
N LEU A 70 4.21 -13.40 7.55
CA LEU A 70 4.53 -14.36 6.52
C LEU A 70 4.17 -13.86 5.14
N ALA A 71 3.04 -13.17 5.04
CA ALA A 71 2.62 -12.61 3.76
C ALA A 71 3.63 -11.60 3.25
N LEU A 72 4.10 -10.72 4.12
CA LEU A 72 5.09 -9.72 3.72
C LEU A 72 6.37 -10.38 3.27
N GLN A 73 6.83 -11.37 4.03
CA GLN A 73 8.07 -12.05 3.67
C GLN A 73 7.96 -12.75 2.34
N GLU A 74 6.85 -13.44 2.11
CA GLU A 74 6.67 -14.21 0.90
C GLU A 74 6.55 -13.29 -0.32
N ILE A 75 5.82 -12.21 -0.18
CA ILE A 75 5.66 -11.28 -1.30
C ILE A 75 7.00 -10.63 -1.63
N ARG A 76 7.77 -10.31 -0.59
CA ARG A 76 9.08 -9.73 -0.84
C ARG A 76 9.98 -10.68 -1.62
N GLU A 77 9.87 -11.96 -1.34
CA GLU A 77 10.69 -12.95 -2.04
C GLU A 77 10.22 -13.15 -3.48
N LYS A 78 8.94 -12.98 -3.73
CA LYS A 78 8.38 -13.23 -5.05
C LYS A 78 8.46 -12.04 -5.99
N THR A 79 8.64 -10.86 -5.45
CA THR A 79 8.68 -9.65 -6.27
C THR A 79 10.10 -9.12 -6.30
N ASN A 80 10.66 -9.04 -7.50
CA ASN A 80 12.04 -8.62 -7.67
C ASN A 80 12.15 -7.13 -7.92
N THR A 81 11.67 -6.36 -6.97
CA THR A 81 11.77 -4.91 -7.07
C THR A 81 12.81 -4.41 -6.09
N ASP A 82 13.33 -3.22 -6.35
CA ASP A 82 14.34 -2.63 -5.49
C ASP A 82 13.77 -2.17 -4.16
N ARG A 83 12.51 -1.78 -4.15
CA ARG A 83 11.89 -1.27 -2.94
C ARG A 83 10.60 -1.98 -2.65
N HIS A 84 10.36 -2.20 -1.37
CA HIS A 84 9.11 -2.78 -0.89
C HIS A 84 8.58 -1.83 0.17
N VAL A 85 7.43 -1.23 -0.08
CA VAL A 85 6.84 -0.22 0.79
C VAL A 85 5.53 -0.74 1.33
N PHE A 86 5.37 -0.70 2.65
CA PHE A 86 4.16 -1.17 3.31
C PHE A 86 3.48 -0.01 4.01
N VAL A 87 2.28 0.31 3.59
CA VAL A 87 1.47 1.38 4.16
C VAL A 87 0.55 0.78 5.21
N GLY A 88 0.69 1.21 6.45
CA GLY A 88 -0.05 0.62 7.54
C GLY A 88 -0.49 1.64 8.57
N LEU A 89 -1.03 1.14 9.69
CA LEU A 89 -1.58 1.99 10.74
C LEU A 89 -0.87 1.85 12.07
N SER A 90 -0.60 0.62 12.48
CA SER A 90 -0.25 0.33 13.86
C SER A 90 1.25 0.11 14.04
N SER A 91 1.67 0.09 15.28
CA SER A 91 3.05 -0.26 15.58
C SER A 91 3.31 -1.72 15.21
N ASP A 92 2.29 -2.55 15.25
CA ASP A 92 2.45 -3.93 14.83
C ASP A 92 2.73 -4.01 13.34
N ASP A 93 2.08 -3.18 12.55
CA ASP A 93 2.35 -3.10 11.12
C ASP A 93 3.78 -2.65 10.87
N ARG A 94 4.23 -1.66 11.62
CA ARG A 94 5.60 -1.17 11.48
C ARG A 94 6.60 -2.26 11.80
N MET A 95 6.34 -2.98 12.89
CA MET A 95 7.24 -4.03 13.30
C MET A 95 7.31 -5.15 12.25
N ALA A 96 6.17 -5.52 11.73
CA ALA A 96 6.12 -6.56 10.70
C ALA A 96 6.91 -6.12 9.47
N ALA A 97 6.74 -4.87 9.06
CA ALA A 97 7.46 -4.36 7.90
C ALA A 97 8.96 -4.38 8.14
N GLU A 98 9.38 -3.87 9.28
CA GLU A 98 10.82 -3.77 9.55
C GLU A 98 11.48 -5.14 9.63
N HIS A 99 10.79 -6.10 10.20
CA HIS A 99 11.37 -7.44 10.33
C HIS A 99 11.43 -8.21 9.02
N THR A 100 10.64 -7.79 8.06
CA THR A 100 10.59 -8.49 6.77
C THR A 100 11.26 -7.73 5.65
N GLY A 101 11.89 -6.61 5.98
CA GLY A 101 12.65 -5.85 4.98
C GLY A 101 11.83 -4.89 4.15
N TRP A 102 10.64 -4.52 4.61
CA TRP A 102 9.82 -3.52 3.95
C TRP A 102 10.01 -2.16 4.60
N GLU A 103 9.85 -1.11 3.82
CA GLU A 103 9.81 0.25 4.37
C GLU A 103 8.41 0.51 4.87
N PHE A 104 8.28 0.97 6.10
CA PHE A 104 6.96 1.25 6.65
C PHE A 104 6.60 2.72 6.47
N VAL A 105 5.38 2.97 6.00
CA VAL A 105 4.87 4.33 5.86
C VAL A 105 3.49 4.39 6.50
N PRO A 106 3.27 5.25 7.48
CA PRO A 106 1.92 5.41 8.04
C PRO A 106 0.96 5.90 6.97
N VAL A 107 -0.30 5.45 7.08
CA VAL A 107 -1.28 5.77 6.05
C VAL A 107 -1.48 7.27 5.89
N GLU A 108 -1.43 8.02 6.98
CA GLU A 108 -1.62 9.46 6.91
C GLU A 108 -0.49 10.13 6.15
N GLU A 109 0.71 9.66 6.37
CA GLU A 109 1.85 10.20 5.65
C GLU A 109 1.78 9.84 4.17
N ALA A 110 1.40 8.62 3.87
CA ALA A 110 1.27 8.21 2.47
C ALA A 110 0.20 9.04 1.77
N ALA A 111 -0.94 9.24 2.43
CA ALA A 111 -2.02 10.02 1.85
C ALA A 111 -1.56 11.44 1.56
N GLU A 112 -0.87 12.04 2.52
CA GLU A 112 -0.43 13.42 2.35
C GLU A 112 0.55 13.56 1.20
N LYS A 113 1.52 12.66 1.14
CA LYS A 113 2.57 12.80 0.15
C LYS A 113 2.13 12.40 -1.25
N ALA A 114 1.20 11.46 -1.34
CA ALA A 114 0.72 11.02 -2.65
C ALA A 114 -0.50 11.79 -3.13
N GLY A 115 -1.13 12.54 -2.25
CA GLY A 115 -2.32 13.28 -2.63
C GLY A 115 -3.58 12.46 -2.60
N TRP A 116 -3.60 11.41 -1.82
CA TRP A 116 -4.76 10.54 -1.72
C TRP A 116 -5.69 11.02 -0.61
N ALA A 117 -6.97 11.15 -0.90
CA ALA A 117 -7.95 11.63 0.06
C ALA A 117 -8.30 10.55 1.07
N LEU A 118 -8.39 10.96 2.32
CA LEU A 118 -8.84 10.08 3.39
C LEU A 118 -10.32 10.33 3.68
N THR A 119 -11.00 9.32 4.20
CA THR A 119 -12.43 9.41 4.42
C THR A 119 -12.81 10.41 5.48
N ASP A 120 -11.88 10.70 6.38
CA ASP A 120 -12.19 11.58 7.47
C ASP A 120 -11.64 12.96 7.23
N HIS A 121 -11.68 13.73 8.22
CA HIS A 121 -11.34 15.12 8.27
C HIS A 121 -9.93 15.49 7.89
N THR A 122 -9.13 14.55 7.53
CA THR A 122 -7.72 14.82 7.31
C THR A 122 -7.38 15.32 5.94
N THR A 123 -8.38 15.48 5.09
CA THR A 123 -8.11 15.82 3.70
C THR A 123 -7.69 17.24 3.47
N ARG A 124 -7.85 18.09 4.45
CA ARG A 124 -7.66 19.52 4.21
C ARG A 124 -6.25 19.89 3.76
N ASN A 125 -5.28 19.10 4.10
CA ASN A 125 -3.90 19.41 3.74
C ASN A 125 -3.37 18.64 2.57
N SER A 126 -4.07 17.63 2.15
CA SER A 126 -3.49 16.71 1.20
C SER A 126 -3.43 17.25 -0.21
N GLY A 127 -4.27 18.21 -0.53
CA GLY A 127 -4.42 18.63 -1.90
C GLY A 127 -3.15 19.09 -2.56
N PHE A 128 -2.47 20.03 -1.98
CA PHE A 128 -1.31 20.57 -2.67
C PHE A 128 -0.02 19.86 -2.33
N LEU A 129 0.04 19.24 -1.18
CA LEU A 129 1.24 18.47 -0.85
C LEU A 129 1.32 17.18 -1.61
N GLY A 130 0.20 16.72 -2.07
CA GLY A 130 0.12 15.41 -2.66
C GLY A 130 0.75 15.28 -4.01
N ARG A 131 1.31 16.31 -4.54
CA ARG A 131 1.97 16.21 -5.83
C ARG A 131 3.35 15.59 -5.74
N ILE A 132 3.84 15.40 -4.55
CA ILE A 132 5.20 14.93 -4.37
C ILE A 132 5.22 13.42 -4.31
N ARG A 133 5.31 12.82 -5.46
CA ARG A 133 5.40 11.37 -5.52
C ARG A 133 6.83 10.87 -5.53
N ASP A 134 7.77 11.78 -5.58
CA ASP A 134 9.17 11.40 -5.64
C ASP A 134 9.65 10.67 -4.41
N TRP A 135 8.96 10.87 -3.30
CA TRP A 135 9.40 10.25 -2.07
C TRP A 135 9.21 8.72 -2.10
N PHE A 136 8.36 8.24 -2.97
CA PHE A 136 8.25 6.82 -3.17
C PHE A 136 9.37 6.34 -4.06
#